data_307e99c84b0a7b227389f602c4bf28ae
#
_entry.id   307e99c84b0a7b227389f602c4bf28ae
#
_cell.length_a   1.000
_cell.length_b   1.000
_cell.length_c   1.000
_cell.angle_alpha   90.00
_cell.angle_beta   90.00
_cell.angle_gamma   90.00
#
_symmetry.space_group_name_H-M   'P 1'
#
loop_
_entity.id
_entity.type
_entity.pdbx_description
1 polymer ?
#
loop_
_entity_poly.entity_id
_entity_poly.type
_entity_poly.pdbx_seq_one_letter_code
_entity_poly.pdbx_strand_id
1 'polypeptide(L)'
;MPNPPNPRFTFSRKVSRMPLSLDGGAKQCLARVTLVLGFLILLLAGCRNDSYFSGKNSLQYSTDTVWFDTVFTRKPGSSYPISVTKIVSIKNPEKLPVMASFGLAGGSSSPYRVSVDGKTGIDIQNVEIGAEDSVFIFVQCKLEANNQNYPLLVVDSLLAKVNGNQRKITLAAYGWDAHYFHDTIFNANTRFNDAAKPYVIVGYMGVKSGVSLTVNAGVQIFASAQSSLYVAGTLDIQGSASQRVSIRGNKPIWETQFMPNQWRGIHFLVGSVNNRIQYADISNAVIGIRIDSLPVNGSLGLHLLNTRIQYCGQACLLGVTANIEAENCLFADAGTYSFLGILGGKYHFNHCTFADYSGFSPRSSGHFALSNNLRDDFGKILNHAALNCSLYNSIVYGYNKEELQFNQTNLSAFVQRMENNVLKTENPDGLLVFPNIQNKNPNFIDTKRGNYALDTLSSAYKKAGVFGNPVSTDILGRPRKIQADIGCYERTP
;
A
#
# COMPACT_ATOMS: atom_id res chain seq x y z
N MET A 1 28.56 9.28 -29.25
CA MET A 1 28.13 10.14 -30.36
C MET A 1 27.67 11.45 -29.74
N PRO A 2 28.24 12.59 -30.09
CA PRO A 2 27.93 13.88 -29.47
C PRO A 2 26.71 14.53 -30.12
N ASN A 3 25.98 15.27 -29.31
CA ASN A 3 24.80 16.05 -29.69
C ASN A 3 25.17 17.21 -30.65
N PRO A 4 24.30 17.56 -31.61
CA PRO A 4 24.51 18.71 -32.48
C PRO A 4 24.13 20.04 -31.80
N PRO A 5 24.73 21.16 -32.22
CA PRO A 5 24.55 22.47 -31.60
C PRO A 5 23.30 23.19 -32.09
N ASN A 6 22.69 23.93 -31.17
CA ASN A 6 21.53 24.78 -31.36
C ASN A 6 21.92 26.08 -32.14
N PRO A 7 21.20 26.50 -33.19
CA PRO A 7 21.48 27.75 -33.87
C PRO A 7 20.87 28.95 -33.12
N ARG A 8 21.73 29.92 -32.78
CA ARG A 8 21.32 31.23 -32.29
C ARG A 8 20.91 32.11 -33.50
N PHE A 9 19.66 32.53 -33.50
CA PHE A 9 19.17 33.58 -34.37
C PHE A 9 19.35 34.94 -33.69
N THR A 10 20.24 35.77 -34.23
CA THR A 10 20.42 37.18 -33.90
C THR A 10 19.56 38.02 -34.84
N PHE A 11 18.50 38.66 -34.32
CA PHE A 11 17.75 39.68 -35.03
C PHE A 11 18.32 41.06 -34.71
N SER A 12 19.02 41.66 -35.70
CA SER A 12 19.39 43.06 -35.69
C SER A 12 18.20 43.90 -36.22
N ARG A 13 17.54 44.66 -35.36
CA ARG A 13 16.57 45.69 -35.76
C ARG A 13 17.24 47.07 -35.67
N LYS A 14 17.53 47.65 -36.84
CA LYS A 14 17.78 49.11 -36.97
C LYS A 14 16.45 49.83 -36.69
N VAL A 15 16.42 50.60 -35.63
CA VAL A 15 15.32 51.53 -35.33
C VAL A 15 15.72 52.90 -35.83
N SER A 16 15.11 53.34 -36.95
CA SER A 16 15.16 54.71 -37.42
C SER A 16 14.25 55.59 -36.53
N ARG A 17 14.85 56.57 -35.85
CA ARG A 17 14.10 57.56 -35.08
C ARG A 17 13.51 58.61 -36.02
N MET A 18 12.19 58.65 -36.15
CA MET A 18 11.46 59.80 -36.66
C MET A 18 11.09 60.71 -35.49
N PRO A 19 11.27 62.01 -35.55
CA PRO A 19 10.76 62.93 -34.54
C PRO A 19 9.26 63.15 -34.74
N LEU A 20 8.42 62.65 -33.86
CA LEU A 20 7.00 63.04 -33.81
C LEU A 20 6.88 64.36 -33.05
N SER A 21 6.54 65.42 -33.76
CA SER A 21 6.02 66.66 -33.14
C SER A 21 4.55 66.43 -32.84
N LEU A 22 4.23 66.33 -31.56
CA LEU A 22 2.82 66.20 -31.07
C LEU A 22 2.17 67.59 -31.09
N ASP A 23 1.12 67.75 -31.88
CA ASP A 23 0.21 68.91 -31.89
C ASP A 23 -0.47 69.11 -30.53
N GLY A 24 -0.79 70.35 -30.17
CA GLY A 24 -1.31 70.76 -28.85
C GLY A 24 -2.53 69.98 -28.35
N GLY A 25 -3.32 69.40 -29.26
CA GLY A 25 -4.47 68.55 -28.91
C GLY A 25 -4.08 67.20 -28.31
N ALA A 26 -2.98 66.61 -28.77
CA ALA A 26 -2.50 65.31 -28.25
C ALA A 26 -1.92 65.43 -26.82
N LYS A 27 -1.31 66.53 -26.48
CA LYS A 27 -0.82 66.81 -25.11
C LYS A 27 -1.96 66.94 -24.10
N GLN A 28 -3.08 67.57 -24.48
CA GLN A 28 -4.26 67.66 -23.61
C GLN A 28 -4.98 66.32 -23.46
N CYS A 29 -5.02 65.47 -24.48
CA CYS A 29 -5.56 64.14 -24.40
C CYS A 29 -4.69 63.24 -23.50
N LEU A 30 -3.36 63.27 -23.67
CA LEU A 30 -2.41 62.52 -22.84
C LEU A 30 -2.47 62.93 -21.37
N ALA A 31 -2.60 64.25 -21.08
CA ALA A 31 -2.75 64.76 -19.70
C ALA A 31 -4.07 64.29 -19.05
N ARG A 32 -5.16 64.22 -19.81
CA ARG A 32 -6.46 63.68 -19.31
C ARG A 32 -6.39 62.18 -19.07
N VAL A 33 -5.74 61.42 -19.95
CA VAL A 33 -5.56 59.95 -19.80
C VAL A 33 -4.65 59.64 -18.61
N THR A 34 -3.56 60.38 -18.40
CA THR A 34 -2.70 60.22 -17.21
C THR A 34 -3.42 60.62 -15.92
N LEU A 35 -4.29 61.60 -15.93
CA LEU A 35 -5.06 62.03 -14.77
C LEU A 35 -6.15 60.98 -14.41
N VAL A 36 -6.81 60.39 -15.41
CA VAL A 36 -7.79 59.32 -15.24
C VAL A 36 -7.10 58.05 -14.78
N LEU A 37 -5.92 57.68 -15.35
CA LEU A 37 -5.15 56.53 -14.92
C LEU A 37 -4.61 56.70 -13.49
N GLY A 38 -4.14 57.92 -13.14
CA GLY A 38 -3.72 58.25 -11.78
C GLY A 38 -4.86 58.17 -10.78
N PHE A 39 -6.06 58.62 -11.15
CA PHE A 39 -7.27 58.52 -10.33
C PHE A 39 -7.75 57.06 -10.19
N LEU A 40 -7.62 56.26 -11.25
CA LEU A 40 -7.92 54.82 -11.22
C LEU A 40 -6.93 54.06 -10.34
N ILE A 41 -5.65 54.42 -10.35
CA ILE A 41 -4.61 53.86 -9.49
C ILE A 41 -4.85 54.25 -8.02
N LEU A 42 -5.30 55.49 -7.76
CA LEU A 42 -5.70 55.94 -6.41
C LEU A 42 -6.95 55.22 -5.89
N LEU A 43 -7.89 54.84 -6.75
CA LEU A 43 -9.04 54.02 -6.38
C LEU A 43 -8.69 52.56 -6.13
N LEU A 44 -7.60 52.09 -6.70
CA LEU A 44 -7.06 50.74 -6.47
C LEU A 44 -6.16 50.68 -5.22
N ALA A 45 -5.70 51.82 -4.71
CA ALA A 45 -5.10 51.93 -3.38
C ALA A 45 -6.19 51.91 -2.30
N GLY A 46 -7.08 50.91 -2.39
CA GLY A 46 -8.06 50.61 -1.35
C GLY A 46 -7.34 50.45 -0.02
N CYS A 47 -7.61 51.30 0.94
CA CYS A 47 -7.18 51.12 2.33
C CYS A 47 -7.55 49.70 2.75
N ARG A 48 -6.57 48.86 2.90
CA ARG A 48 -6.71 47.61 3.63
C ARG A 48 -7.12 48.03 5.04
N ASN A 49 -8.36 47.74 5.37
CA ASN A 49 -8.86 48.10 6.70
C ASN A 49 -8.24 47.03 7.63
N ASP A 50 -7.13 47.40 8.29
CA ASP A 50 -6.36 46.52 9.19
C ASP A 50 -7.09 46.26 10.53
N SER A 51 -8.43 46.35 10.53
CA SER A 51 -9.23 46.02 11.70
C SER A 51 -9.37 44.52 11.85
N TYR A 52 -8.77 43.99 12.91
CA TYR A 52 -8.91 42.60 13.31
C TYR A 52 -10.11 42.42 14.23
N PHE A 53 -10.74 41.23 14.17
CA PHE A 53 -11.76 40.84 15.12
C PHE A 53 -11.16 40.72 16.52
N SER A 54 -11.67 41.48 17.47
CA SER A 54 -11.18 41.53 18.86
C SER A 54 -12.11 40.86 19.88
N GLY A 55 -13.25 40.35 19.44
CA GLY A 55 -14.23 39.66 20.30
C GLY A 55 -13.78 38.29 20.80
N LYS A 56 -14.64 37.64 21.61
CA LYS A 56 -14.43 36.25 21.99
C LYS A 56 -14.39 35.39 20.73
N ASN A 57 -13.35 34.61 20.62
CA ASN A 57 -13.04 33.82 19.45
C ASN A 57 -14.02 32.65 19.25
N SER A 58 -14.57 32.53 18.05
CA SER A 58 -15.42 31.45 17.58
C SER A 58 -14.74 30.48 16.60
N LEU A 59 -13.39 30.48 16.53
CA LEU A 59 -12.65 29.59 15.59
C LEU A 59 -13.15 28.14 15.64
N GLN A 60 -13.36 27.58 14.46
CA GLN A 60 -13.77 26.21 14.28
C GLN A 60 -12.55 25.35 13.97
N TYR A 61 -12.42 24.24 14.66
CA TYR A 61 -11.29 23.31 14.54
C TYR A 61 -11.77 22.00 13.91
N SER A 62 -11.04 21.49 12.93
CA SER A 62 -11.40 20.24 12.26
C SER A 62 -11.31 19.01 13.18
N THR A 63 -10.50 19.09 14.23
CA THR A 63 -10.33 18.03 15.24
C THR A 63 -9.84 18.63 16.56
N ASP A 64 -10.07 17.91 17.65
CA ASP A 64 -9.48 18.18 18.97
C ASP A 64 -8.29 17.28 19.29
N THR A 65 -8.05 16.26 18.47
CA THR A 65 -6.96 15.30 18.62
C THR A 65 -6.37 14.91 17.27
N VAL A 66 -5.03 15.00 17.16
CA VAL A 66 -4.27 14.52 16.01
C VAL A 66 -3.58 13.22 16.40
N TRP A 67 -4.02 12.14 15.79
CA TRP A 67 -3.50 10.82 16.06
C TRP A 67 -2.57 10.34 14.95
N PHE A 68 -1.33 9.95 15.29
CA PHE A 68 -0.31 9.51 14.35
C PHE A 68 -0.21 7.99 14.22
N ASP A 69 -0.96 7.20 15.03
CA ASP A 69 -0.79 5.75 15.10
C ASP A 69 0.66 5.38 15.47
N THR A 70 1.28 4.44 14.79
CA THR A 70 2.65 4.03 15.04
C THR A 70 3.65 4.89 14.25
N VAL A 71 4.55 5.52 14.97
CA VAL A 71 5.69 6.27 14.42
C VAL A 71 6.97 5.55 14.80
N PHE A 72 7.69 5.04 13.82
CA PHE A 72 8.98 4.42 14.07
C PHE A 72 10.02 5.49 14.45
N THR A 73 10.82 5.20 15.46
CA THR A 73 11.87 6.11 15.92
C THR A 73 12.97 6.26 14.87
N ARG A 74 13.58 7.43 14.83
CA ARG A 74 14.65 7.72 13.89
C ARG A 74 15.97 7.15 14.38
N LYS A 75 16.71 6.46 13.49
CA LYS A 75 18.10 6.12 13.78
C LYS A 75 18.92 7.42 13.88
N PRO A 76 19.73 7.61 14.92
CA PRO A 76 20.62 8.78 15.03
C PRO A 76 21.45 8.99 13.75
N GLY A 77 21.48 10.23 13.25
CA GLY A 77 22.21 10.59 12.03
C GLY A 77 21.45 10.33 10.71
N SER A 78 20.25 9.74 10.75
CA SER A 78 19.40 9.55 9.54
C SER A 78 18.64 10.82 9.20
N SER A 79 18.61 11.19 7.91
CA SER A 79 17.84 12.33 7.38
C SER A 79 16.41 11.98 7.01
N TYR A 80 16.02 10.70 7.05
CA TYR A 80 14.70 10.26 6.58
C TYR A 80 13.61 10.65 7.56
N PRO A 81 12.55 11.36 7.09
CA PRO A 81 11.35 11.59 7.88
C PRO A 81 10.60 10.26 8.03
N ILE A 82 10.26 9.91 9.24
CA ILE A 82 9.64 8.62 9.57
C ILE A 82 8.15 8.78 9.86
N SER A 83 7.67 9.99 10.07
CA SER A 83 6.25 10.25 10.27
C SER A 83 5.54 10.76 9.02
N VAL A 84 4.27 10.40 8.90
CA VAL A 84 3.36 11.07 7.98
C VAL A 84 3.09 12.49 8.47
N THR A 85 2.73 13.40 7.55
CA THR A 85 2.24 14.73 7.91
C THR A 85 0.73 14.66 8.10
N LYS A 86 0.25 15.09 9.27
CA LYS A 86 -1.18 15.27 9.54
C LYS A 86 -1.56 16.74 9.38
N ILE A 87 -2.80 16.99 9.00
CA ILE A 87 -3.31 18.33 8.74
C ILE A 87 -4.45 18.65 9.71
N VAL A 88 -4.35 19.80 10.34
CA VAL A 88 -5.44 20.39 11.12
C VAL A 88 -5.89 21.65 10.40
N SER A 89 -7.17 21.77 10.11
CA SER A 89 -7.77 23.00 9.58
C SER A 89 -8.41 23.80 10.71
N ILE A 90 -8.13 25.11 10.71
CA ILE A 90 -8.75 26.07 11.63
C ILE A 90 -9.43 27.15 10.81
N LYS A 91 -10.74 27.25 10.93
CA LYS A 91 -11.58 28.21 10.21
C LYS A 91 -11.93 29.39 11.10
N ASN A 92 -11.77 30.59 10.55
CA ASN A 92 -12.32 31.82 11.08
C ASN A 92 -13.72 32.06 10.50
N PRO A 93 -14.80 31.92 11.27
CA PRO A 93 -16.17 32.18 10.79
C PRO A 93 -16.55 33.66 10.82
N GLU A 94 -15.68 34.54 11.34
CA GLU A 94 -15.96 35.95 11.51
C GLU A 94 -15.76 36.71 10.18
N LYS A 95 -16.47 37.86 10.04
CA LYS A 95 -16.38 38.73 8.88
C LYS A 95 -15.15 39.65 8.88
N LEU A 96 -14.30 39.56 9.89
CA LEU A 96 -13.03 40.24 10.02
C LEU A 96 -11.90 39.24 10.20
N PRO A 97 -10.69 39.53 9.73
CA PRO A 97 -9.53 38.68 9.97
C PRO A 97 -9.22 38.59 11.47
N VAL A 98 -8.61 37.49 11.87
CA VAL A 98 -8.10 37.29 13.23
C VAL A 98 -6.59 37.07 13.20
N MET A 99 -5.90 37.52 14.24
CA MET A 99 -4.48 37.25 14.43
C MET A 99 -4.30 36.11 15.44
N ALA A 100 -3.72 35.02 14.98
CA ALA A 100 -3.52 33.79 15.75
C ALA A 100 -2.02 33.52 16.03
N SER A 101 -1.76 32.76 17.10
CA SER A 101 -0.44 32.24 17.40
C SER A 101 -0.56 30.76 17.70
N PHE A 102 0.43 29.96 17.27
CA PHE A 102 0.43 28.52 17.41
C PHE A 102 1.72 28.06 18.07
N GLY A 103 1.63 27.20 19.08
CA GLY A 103 2.80 26.71 19.79
C GLY A 103 2.64 25.25 20.23
N LEU A 104 3.76 24.61 20.54
CA LEU A 104 3.77 23.26 21.13
C LEU A 104 3.95 23.39 22.66
N ALA A 105 3.11 22.70 23.43
CA ALA A 105 3.16 22.77 24.89
C ALA A 105 4.49 22.28 25.47
N GLY A 106 5.09 21.24 24.86
CA GLY A 106 6.40 20.74 25.21
C GLY A 106 7.58 21.59 24.75
N GLY A 107 7.33 22.71 24.02
CA GLY A 107 8.37 23.62 23.54
C GLY A 107 9.46 22.91 22.74
N SER A 108 10.73 23.18 23.07
CA SER A 108 11.90 22.56 22.42
C SER A 108 12.03 21.06 22.66
N SER A 109 11.45 20.54 23.74
CA SER A 109 11.43 19.11 24.07
C SER A 109 10.32 18.34 23.36
N SER A 110 9.43 19.04 22.62
CA SER A 110 8.35 18.39 21.88
C SER A 110 8.90 17.50 20.78
N PRO A 111 8.43 16.24 20.66
CA PRO A 111 8.75 15.39 19.51
C PRO A 111 7.97 15.79 18.25
N TYR A 112 7.06 16.75 18.38
CA TYR A 112 6.27 17.24 17.27
C TYR A 112 6.90 18.48 16.62
N ARG A 113 6.58 18.69 15.35
CA ARG A 113 6.91 19.91 14.59
C ARG A 113 5.66 20.38 13.87
N VAL A 114 5.46 21.68 13.88
CA VAL A 114 4.31 22.30 13.22
C VAL A 114 4.77 23.31 12.17
N SER A 115 4.01 23.37 11.09
CA SER A 115 4.18 24.37 10.04
C SER A 115 2.82 24.99 9.73
N VAL A 116 2.76 26.32 9.72
CA VAL A 116 1.54 27.09 9.48
C VAL A 116 1.91 28.24 8.55
N ASP A 117 1.19 28.39 7.47
CA ASP A 117 1.40 29.49 6.50
C ASP A 117 2.88 29.63 6.10
N GLY A 118 3.53 28.50 5.74
CA GLY A 118 4.94 28.46 5.38
C GLY A 118 5.95 28.67 6.52
N LYS A 119 5.52 29.05 7.72
CA LYS A 119 6.36 29.20 8.91
C LYS A 119 6.44 27.86 9.65
N THR A 120 7.64 27.37 9.95
CA THR A 120 7.85 26.13 10.70
C THR A 120 8.53 26.45 12.04
N GLY A 121 8.02 25.89 13.14
CA GLY A 121 8.60 26.14 14.46
C GLY A 121 7.86 25.45 15.59
N ILE A 122 8.33 25.73 16.80
CA ILE A 122 7.70 25.29 18.06
C ILE A 122 6.82 26.39 18.65
N ASP A 123 6.98 27.63 18.19
CA ASP A 123 6.20 28.80 18.53
C ASP A 123 6.11 29.70 17.28
N ILE A 124 4.92 29.85 16.73
CA ILE A 124 4.64 30.57 15.49
C ILE A 124 3.68 31.69 15.82
N GLN A 125 4.17 32.91 15.71
CA GLN A 125 3.42 34.13 16.06
C GLN A 125 2.91 34.83 14.81
N ASN A 126 1.87 35.62 14.98
CA ASN A 126 1.34 36.55 13.99
C ASN A 126 0.94 35.86 12.68
N VAL A 127 0.06 34.84 12.79
CA VAL A 127 -0.58 34.19 11.66
C VAL A 127 -1.96 34.81 11.47
N GLU A 128 -2.13 35.49 10.35
CA GLU A 128 -3.43 36.06 9.97
C GLU A 128 -4.33 34.96 9.41
N ILE A 129 -5.56 34.88 9.91
CA ILE A 129 -6.61 34.05 9.33
C ILE A 129 -7.68 34.99 8.78
N GLY A 130 -7.80 35.07 7.47
CA GLY A 130 -8.72 35.93 6.77
C GLY A 130 -10.17 35.78 7.23
N ALA A 131 -11.01 36.77 6.92
CA ALA A 131 -12.44 36.70 7.18
C ALA A 131 -13.06 35.51 6.43
N GLU A 132 -13.85 34.68 7.14
CA GLU A 132 -14.53 33.47 6.61
C GLU A 132 -13.60 32.45 5.97
N ASP A 133 -12.27 32.55 6.20
CA ASP A 133 -11.20 31.73 5.63
C ASP A 133 -10.65 30.71 6.63
N SER A 134 -9.75 29.83 6.17
CA SER A 134 -9.15 28.76 6.94
C SER A 134 -7.63 28.73 6.79
N VAL A 135 -6.92 28.41 7.88
CA VAL A 135 -5.49 28.09 7.85
C VAL A 135 -5.29 26.60 8.07
N PHE A 136 -4.31 26.04 7.38
CA PHE A 136 -3.90 24.65 7.52
C PHE A 136 -2.62 24.56 8.34
N ILE A 137 -2.67 23.72 9.37
CA ILE A 137 -1.53 23.42 10.23
C ILE A 137 -1.04 22.02 9.88
N PHE A 138 0.18 21.92 9.40
CA PHE A 138 0.85 20.66 9.11
C PHE A 138 1.61 20.23 10.37
N VAL A 139 1.29 19.03 10.86
CA VAL A 139 1.91 18.46 12.06
C VAL A 139 2.70 17.22 11.67
N GLN A 140 3.95 17.12 12.12
CA GLN A 140 4.82 15.98 11.97
C GLN A 140 5.30 15.51 13.34
N CYS A 141 5.50 14.20 13.51
CA CYS A 141 6.09 13.60 14.70
C CYS A 141 7.48 13.07 14.36
N LYS A 142 8.49 13.45 15.15
CA LYS A 142 9.88 12.97 15.01
C LYS A 142 10.33 12.42 16.35
N LEU A 143 10.51 11.10 16.40
CA LEU A 143 10.92 10.41 17.60
C LEU A 143 12.37 9.92 17.47
N GLU A 144 13.17 10.12 18.49
CA GLU A 144 14.49 9.52 18.61
C GLU A 144 14.38 8.14 19.30
N ALA A 145 15.28 7.22 18.95
CA ALA A 145 15.32 5.90 19.54
C ALA A 145 15.55 5.98 21.06
N ASN A 146 14.77 5.24 21.82
CA ASN A 146 14.83 5.22 23.28
C ASN A 146 15.19 3.84 23.87
N ASN A 147 15.53 2.87 22.99
CA ASN A 147 15.87 1.48 23.33
C ASN A 147 14.74 0.69 24.03
N GLN A 148 13.48 1.11 23.85
CA GLN A 148 12.33 0.36 24.34
C GLN A 148 11.96 -0.77 23.36
N ASN A 149 11.47 -1.88 23.90
CA ASN A 149 11.06 -3.05 23.11
C ASN A 149 9.56 -3.10 22.82
N TYR A 150 8.84 -2.03 23.08
CA TYR A 150 7.39 -1.91 22.85
C TYR A 150 7.03 -0.49 22.44
N PRO A 151 5.89 -0.30 21.78
CA PRO A 151 5.40 1.03 21.44
C PRO A 151 5.13 1.86 22.70
N LEU A 152 5.70 3.07 22.76
CA LEU A 152 5.48 4.02 23.84
C LEU A 152 4.54 5.13 23.38
N LEU A 153 3.48 5.38 24.16
CA LEU A 153 2.57 6.51 23.87
C LEU A 153 3.27 7.84 24.18
N VAL A 154 3.37 8.66 23.15
CA VAL A 154 3.98 10.00 23.22
C VAL A 154 2.89 11.03 22.98
N VAL A 155 2.69 11.93 23.96
CA VAL A 155 1.62 12.93 23.94
C VAL A 155 2.21 14.33 24.10
N ASP A 156 1.70 15.27 23.32
CA ASP A 156 1.92 16.71 23.47
C ASP A 156 0.65 17.46 23.06
N SER A 157 0.73 18.77 22.95
CA SER A 157 -0.41 19.59 22.56
C SER A 157 -0.01 20.75 21.66
N LEU A 158 -0.77 20.94 20.62
CA LEU A 158 -0.77 22.16 19.84
C LEU A 158 -1.67 23.19 20.54
N LEU A 159 -1.09 24.31 20.90
CA LEU A 159 -1.77 25.44 21.54
C LEU A 159 -2.10 26.47 20.45
N ALA A 160 -3.37 26.77 20.28
CA ALA A 160 -3.85 27.85 19.41
C ALA A 160 -4.34 29.01 20.27
N LYS A 161 -3.72 30.19 20.12
CA LYS A 161 -4.04 31.43 20.89
C LYS A 161 -4.60 32.46 19.96
N VAL A 162 -5.74 33.03 20.32
CA VAL A 162 -6.39 34.16 19.61
C VAL A 162 -7.11 35.01 20.61
N ASN A 163 -6.90 36.36 20.56
CA ASN A 163 -7.58 37.34 21.41
C ASN A 163 -7.57 36.96 22.91
N GLY A 164 -6.43 36.51 23.41
CA GLY A 164 -6.28 36.10 24.81
C GLY A 164 -6.86 34.72 25.18
N ASN A 165 -7.63 34.10 24.29
CA ASN A 165 -8.15 32.75 24.49
C ASN A 165 -7.17 31.72 23.95
N GLN A 166 -7.03 30.60 24.66
CA GLN A 166 -6.18 29.47 24.25
C GLN A 166 -7.02 28.22 24.12
N ARG A 167 -6.89 27.54 22.99
CA ARG A 167 -7.39 26.16 22.79
C ARG A 167 -6.24 25.18 22.65
N LYS A 168 -6.47 23.98 23.16
CA LYS A 168 -5.52 22.87 23.15
C LYS A 168 -6.04 21.80 22.19
N ILE A 169 -5.18 21.37 21.26
CA ILE A 169 -5.40 20.21 20.38
C ILE A 169 -4.39 19.14 20.81
N THR A 170 -4.87 17.97 21.19
CA THR A 170 -4.00 16.87 21.62
C THR A 170 -3.24 16.29 20.42
N LEU A 171 -1.94 16.08 20.58
CA LEU A 171 -1.08 15.37 19.62
C LEU A 171 -0.66 14.05 20.27
N ALA A 172 -0.94 12.93 19.63
CA ALA A 172 -0.63 11.61 20.17
C ALA A 172 -0.04 10.68 19.11
N ALA A 173 0.98 9.90 19.47
CA ALA A 173 1.62 8.90 18.64
C ALA A 173 2.07 7.72 19.49
N TYR A 174 2.11 6.51 18.92
CA TYR A 174 2.88 5.40 19.47
C TYR A 174 4.27 5.39 18.83
N GLY A 175 5.29 5.72 19.62
CA GLY A 175 6.70 5.62 19.23
C GLY A 175 7.20 4.19 19.35
N TRP A 176 7.83 3.64 18.31
CA TRP A 176 8.35 2.29 18.33
C TRP A 176 9.74 2.22 17.70
N ASP A 177 10.72 1.72 18.45
CA ASP A 177 12.07 1.47 17.95
C ASP A 177 12.05 0.37 16.89
N ALA A 178 12.88 0.51 15.86
CA ALA A 178 12.90 -0.41 14.73
C ALA A 178 14.33 -0.69 14.23
N HIS A 179 14.50 -1.84 13.57
CA HIS A 179 15.68 -2.18 12.78
C HIS A 179 15.47 -1.67 11.34
N TYR A 180 16.35 -0.78 10.86
CA TYR A 180 16.22 -0.17 9.54
C TYR A 180 17.16 -0.78 8.51
N PHE A 181 16.61 -1.09 7.34
CA PHE A 181 17.33 -1.51 6.15
C PHE A 181 17.01 -0.56 5.02
N HIS A 182 18.01 0.22 4.61
CA HIS A 182 17.91 1.16 3.51
C HIS A 182 18.80 0.69 2.37
N ASP A 183 18.20 0.38 1.22
CA ASP A 183 18.91 -0.10 0.01
C ASP A 183 19.97 -1.16 0.35
N THR A 184 19.57 -2.17 1.13
CA THR A 184 20.47 -3.14 1.73
C THR A 184 20.44 -4.47 1.00
N ILE A 185 21.63 -5.01 0.67
CA ILE A 185 21.78 -6.36 0.12
C ILE A 185 22.52 -7.23 1.14
N PHE A 186 21.89 -8.35 1.53
CA PHE A 186 22.52 -9.36 2.37
C PHE A 186 23.49 -10.21 1.56
N ASN A 187 24.76 -10.17 1.94
CA ASN A 187 25.87 -10.93 1.33
C ASN A 187 26.25 -12.16 2.16
N ALA A 188 25.62 -12.35 3.32
CA ALA A 188 25.79 -13.50 4.20
C ALA A 188 24.43 -13.93 4.75
N ASN A 189 24.32 -15.20 5.16
CA ASN A 189 23.12 -15.72 5.78
C ASN A 189 22.69 -14.86 6.96
N THR A 190 21.46 -14.38 6.90
CA THR A 190 20.92 -13.40 7.85
C THR A 190 19.66 -13.95 8.51
N ARG A 191 19.46 -13.62 9.78
CA ARG A 191 18.30 -14.03 10.56
C ARG A 191 17.62 -12.83 11.21
N PHE A 192 16.32 -12.70 11.01
CA PHE A 192 15.46 -11.79 11.74
C PHE A 192 14.79 -12.57 12.87
N ASN A 193 15.12 -12.25 14.11
CA ASN A 193 14.67 -12.97 15.30
C ASN A 193 14.13 -12.06 16.40
N ASP A 194 14.08 -10.76 16.18
CA ASP A 194 13.55 -9.80 17.15
C ASP A 194 12.05 -9.58 16.86
N ALA A 195 11.21 -10.20 17.69
CA ALA A 195 9.76 -10.01 17.61
C ALA A 195 9.28 -8.75 18.36
N ALA A 196 10.13 -8.12 19.16
CA ALA A 196 9.80 -6.95 19.95
C ALA A 196 10.03 -5.64 19.19
N LYS A 197 11.07 -5.59 18.33
CA LYS A 197 11.35 -4.44 17.46
C LYS A 197 11.13 -4.82 16.01
N PRO A 198 10.29 -4.10 15.27
CA PRO A 198 10.01 -4.38 13.88
C PRO A 198 11.22 -4.07 12.98
N TYR A 199 11.21 -4.68 11.81
CA TYR A 199 12.16 -4.46 10.73
C TYR A 199 11.52 -3.54 9.69
N VAL A 200 12.18 -2.45 9.30
CA VAL A 200 11.64 -1.46 8.37
C VAL A 200 12.49 -1.42 7.10
N ILE A 201 11.84 -1.68 5.96
CA ILE A 201 12.47 -1.62 4.64
C ILE A 201 12.23 -0.22 4.06
N VAL A 202 13.31 0.45 3.68
CA VAL A 202 13.29 1.73 2.96
C VAL A 202 14.02 1.56 1.63
N GLY A 203 13.36 1.84 0.50
CA GLY A 203 13.90 1.55 -0.83
C GLY A 203 13.84 0.05 -1.14
N TYR A 204 14.94 -0.67 -1.02
CA TYR A 204 14.93 -2.12 -1.25
C TYR A 204 15.73 -2.89 -0.20
N MET A 205 15.35 -4.15 -0.06
CA MET A 205 16.11 -5.16 0.68
C MET A 205 16.33 -6.36 -0.25
N GLY A 206 17.57 -6.80 -0.39
CA GLY A 206 17.96 -7.86 -1.32
C GLY A 206 18.61 -9.03 -0.62
N VAL A 207 18.30 -10.25 -1.06
CA VAL A 207 19.00 -11.49 -0.65
C VAL A 207 19.78 -12.00 -1.84
N LYS A 208 21.12 -11.99 -1.75
CA LYS A 208 22.03 -12.41 -2.83
C LYS A 208 21.88 -13.89 -3.12
N SER A 209 22.17 -14.30 -4.37
CA SER A 209 22.22 -15.72 -4.76
C SER A 209 23.19 -16.51 -3.86
N GLY A 210 22.77 -17.69 -3.41
CA GLY A 210 23.50 -18.54 -2.48
C GLY A 210 23.43 -18.10 -1.00
N VAL A 211 22.71 -17.02 -0.71
CA VAL A 211 22.50 -16.50 0.67
C VAL A 211 21.06 -16.77 1.10
N SER A 212 20.85 -16.99 2.39
CA SER A 212 19.52 -17.15 2.97
C SER A 212 19.15 -16.04 3.93
N LEU A 213 17.89 -15.59 3.86
CA LEU A 213 17.24 -14.79 4.88
C LEU A 213 16.23 -15.65 5.62
N THR A 214 16.45 -15.89 6.90
CA THR A 214 15.49 -16.57 7.78
C THR A 214 14.75 -15.57 8.64
N VAL A 215 13.42 -15.67 8.69
CA VAL A 215 12.55 -14.79 9.50
C VAL A 215 11.79 -15.64 10.51
N ASN A 216 12.07 -15.43 11.79
CA ASN A 216 11.49 -16.21 12.88
C ASN A 216 10.04 -15.78 13.20
N ALA A 217 9.34 -16.64 13.93
CA ALA A 217 7.97 -16.41 14.39
C ALA A 217 7.81 -15.09 15.17
N GLY A 218 6.68 -14.42 14.94
CA GLY A 218 6.34 -13.15 15.60
C GLY A 218 7.01 -11.90 15.04
N VAL A 219 7.97 -12.05 14.13
CA VAL A 219 8.66 -10.91 13.51
C VAL A 219 7.68 -10.09 12.68
N GLN A 220 7.82 -8.76 12.81
CA GLN A 220 7.05 -7.79 12.03
C GLN A 220 7.97 -7.04 11.07
N ILE A 221 7.59 -7.00 9.80
CA ILE A 221 8.31 -6.29 8.74
C ILE A 221 7.38 -5.22 8.16
N PHE A 222 7.85 -3.99 8.15
CA PHE A 222 7.15 -2.86 7.55
C PHE A 222 7.93 -2.34 6.35
N ALA A 223 7.25 -2.11 5.26
CA ALA A 223 7.85 -1.60 4.04
C ALA A 223 7.37 -0.18 3.76
N SER A 224 8.28 0.75 3.57
CA SER A 224 7.99 2.12 3.16
C SER A 224 7.44 2.16 1.73
N ALA A 225 6.83 3.28 1.36
CA ALA A 225 6.30 3.47 0.02
C ALA A 225 7.36 3.16 -1.06
N GLN A 226 6.95 2.43 -2.11
CA GLN A 226 7.81 1.98 -3.22
C GLN A 226 8.91 0.95 -2.82
N SER A 227 8.99 0.52 -1.56
CA SER A 227 9.96 -0.48 -1.14
C SER A 227 9.66 -1.88 -1.68
N SER A 228 10.70 -2.70 -1.84
CA SER A 228 10.64 -4.08 -2.32
C SER A 228 11.55 -5.00 -1.51
N LEU A 229 11.17 -6.27 -1.39
CA LEU A 229 12.07 -7.35 -0.99
C LEU A 229 12.41 -8.20 -2.22
N TYR A 230 13.66 -8.14 -2.70
CA TYR A 230 14.17 -8.94 -3.81
C TYR A 230 14.93 -10.16 -3.29
N VAL A 231 14.61 -11.34 -3.80
CA VAL A 231 15.22 -12.60 -3.37
C VAL A 231 15.84 -13.31 -4.57
N ALA A 232 17.17 -13.22 -4.71
CA ALA A 232 17.95 -14.03 -5.64
C ALA A 232 18.51 -15.30 -4.99
N GLY A 233 18.55 -15.32 -3.66
CA GLY A 233 18.92 -16.47 -2.83
C GLY A 233 17.69 -17.24 -2.33
N THR A 234 17.64 -17.48 -1.02
CA THR A 234 16.54 -18.21 -0.35
C THR A 234 15.90 -17.36 0.74
N LEU A 235 14.57 -17.33 0.78
CA LEU A 235 13.78 -16.76 1.86
C LEU A 235 13.06 -17.87 2.63
N ASP A 236 13.31 -17.97 3.93
CA ASP A 236 12.68 -18.93 4.83
C ASP A 236 11.95 -18.21 5.97
N ILE A 237 10.62 -18.10 5.87
CA ILE A 237 9.76 -17.49 6.89
C ILE A 237 9.16 -18.59 7.75
N GLN A 238 9.49 -18.57 9.03
CA GLN A 238 9.19 -19.61 10.02
C GLN A 238 8.19 -19.11 11.08
N GLY A 239 7.02 -18.62 10.66
CA GLY A 239 5.93 -18.29 11.58
C GLY A 239 5.31 -19.52 12.24
N SER A 240 4.47 -19.29 13.23
CA SER A 240 3.64 -20.30 13.89
C SER A 240 2.17 -19.86 13.95
N ALA A 241 1.27 -20.77 14.30
CA ALA A 241 -0.15 -20.46 14.44
C ALA A 241 -0.42 -19.34 15.47
N SER A 242 0.34 -19.32 16.58
CA SER A 242 0.23 -18.33 17.64
C SER A 242 1.10 -17.07 17.43
N GLN A 243 2.14 -17.16 16.60
CA GLN A 243 3.10 -16.07 16.34
C GLN A 243 3.37 -15.99 14.83
N ARG A 244 2.41 -15.45 14.10
CA ARG A 244 2.54 -15.27 12.67
C ARG A 244 3.56 -14.17 12.35
N VAL A 245 4.25 -14.29 11.22
CA VAL A 245 5.09 -13.21 10.70
C VAL A 245 4.20 -12.23 9.94
N SER A 246 4.33 -10.93 10.22
CA SER A 246 3.57 -9.89 9.53
C SER A 246 4.47 -9.10 8.58
N ILE A 247 4.07 -8.96 7.31
CA ILE A 247 4.77 -8.14 6.31
C ILE A 247 3.77 -7.23 5.63
N ARG A 248 3.90 -5.91 5.82
CA ARG A 248 2.92 -4.94 5.31
C ARG A 248 3.52 -3.56 5.03
N GLY A 249 2.74 -2.69 4.40
CA GLY A 249 3.11 -1.28 4.28
C GLY A 249 3.20 -0.59 5.65
N ASN A 250 4.00 0.46 5.74
CA ASN A 250 4.24 1.21 6.97
C ASN A 250 3.25 2.36 7.22
N LYS A 251 2.18 2.45 6.42
CA LYS A 251 1.13 3.45 6.67
C LYS A 251 0.29 3.11 7.91
N PRO A 252 -0.35 4.12 8.55
CA PRO A 252 -1.17 3.91 9.73
C PRO A 252 -2.25 2.83 9.53
N ILE A 253 -2.38 1.90 10.48
CA ILE A 253 -3.29 0.75 10.36
C ILE A 253 -4.75 1.21 10.26
N TRP A 254 -5.17 2.10 11.15
CA TRP A 254 -6.57 2.52 11.28
C TRP A 254 -7.18 3.09 9.99
N GLU A 255 -6.34 3.78 9.20
CA GLU A 255 -6.80 4.45 7.98
C GLU A 255 -6.57 3.61 6.74
N THR A 256 -5.60 2.68 6.77
CA THR A 256 -5.08 2.08 5.54
C THR A 256 -4.90 0.57 5.60
N GLN A 257 -5.41 -0.12 6.63
CA GLN A 257 -5.22 -1.57 6.79
C GLN A 257 -5.70 -2.39 5.58
N PHE A 258 -6.74 -1.92 4.89
CA PHE A 258 -7.32 -2.57 3.70
C PHE A 258 -6.87 -1.94 2.39
N MET A 259 -6.04 -0.88 2.42
CA MET A 259 -5.61 -0.18 1.21
C MET A 259 -4.42 -0.88 0.54
N PRO A 260 -4.52 -1.22 -0.74
CA PRO A 260 -3.40 -1.78 -1.50
C PRO A 260 -2.35 -0.72 -1.88
N ASN A 261 -1.33 -1.13 -2.63
CA ASN A 261 -0.32 -0.26 -3.26
C ASN A 261 0.54 0.56 -2.29
N GLN A 262 0.75 0.06 -1.06
CA GLN A 262 1.60 0.75 -0.09
C GLN A 262 3.09 0.45 -0.30
N TRP A 263 3.43 -0.72 -0.83
CA TRP A 263 4.78 -1.17 -1.17
C TRP A 263 4.73 -2.10 -2.37
N ARG A 264 5.87 -2.46 -2.95
CA ARG A 264 5.88 -3.22 -4.20
C ARG A 264 5.66 -4.72 -4.01
N GLY A 265 6.06 -5.30 -2.86
CA GLY A 265 5.92 -6.72 -2.55
C GLY A 265 7.24 -7.49 -2.48
N ILE A 266 7.11 -8.82 -2.41
CA ILE A 266 8.23 -9.78 -2.42
C ILE A 266 8.42 -10.28 -3.85
N HIS A 267 9.63 -10.16 -4.37
CA HIS A 267 9.97 -10.58 -5.72
C HIS A 267 11.11 -11.60 -5.70
N PHE A 268 10.79 -12.87 -5.99
CA PHE A 268 11.76 -13.93 -6.18
C PHE A 268 12.29 -13.86 -7.60
N LEU A 269 13.60 -13.60 -7.72
CA LEU A 269 14.29 -13.45 -8.98
C LEU A 269 14.67 -14.80 -9.59
N VAL A 270 15.03 -14.79 -10.86
CA VAL A 270 15.51 -15.98 -11.56
C VAL A 270 16.67 -16.62 -10.79
N GLY A 271 16.57 -17.93 -10.55
CA GLY A 271 17.56 -18.71 -9.79
C GLY A 271 17.30 -18.78 -8.28
N SER A 272 16.31 -18.06 -7.76
CA SER A 272 15.84 -18.24 -6.38
C SER A 272 15.12 -19.58 -6.20
N VAL A 273 15.52 -20.36 -5.19
CA VAL A 273 15.03 -21.73 -4.98
C VAL A 273 14.82 -22.05 -3.51
N ASN A 274 14.04 -23.10 -3.23
CA ASN A 274 13.77 -23.62 -1.89
C ASN A 274 13.22 -22.55 -0.92
N ASN A 275 12.44 -21.63 -1.46
CA ASN A 275 11.80 -20.62 -0.66
C ASN A 275 10.61 -21.21 0.10
N ARG A 276 10.52 -20.90 1.38
CA ARG A 276 9.43 -21.35 2.24
C ARG A 276 8.84 -20.17 3.00
N ILE A 277 7.52 -20.07 2.99
CA ILE A 277 6.79 -19.06 3.77
C ILE A 277 5.71 -19.80 4.54
N GLN A 278 5.83 -19.80 5.85
CA GLN A 278 4.91 -20.50 6.75
C GLN A 278 4.34 -19.54 7.78
N TYR A 279 3.02 -19.58 7.98
CA TYR A 279 2.29 -18.74 8.92
C TYR A 279 2.69 -17.26 8.82
N ALA A 280 2.58 -16.71 7.61
CA ALA A 280 2.79 -15.30 7.36
C ALA A 280 1.48 -14.59 6.98
N ASP A 281 1.40 -13.30 7.30
CA ASP A 281 0.38 -12.37 6.83
C ASP A 281 1.07 -11.29 5.99
N ILE A 282 0.86 -11.32 4.67
CA ILE A 282 1.45 -10.38 3.71
C ILE A 282 0.33 -9.51 3.15
N SER A 283 0.45 -8.19 3.26
CA SER A 283 -0.63 -7.31 2.84
C SER A 283 -0.17 -5.96 2.28
N ASN A 284 -1.11 -5.27 1.65
CA ASN A 284 -0.99 -3.89 1.16
C ASN A 284 0.05 -3.68 0.05
N ALA A 285 0.49 -4.74 -0.62
CA ALA A 285 1.47 -4.66 -1.70
C ALA A 285 0.83 -4.24 -3.04
N VAL A 286 1.65 -3.89 -4.02
CA VAL A 286 1.22 -3.86 -5.43
C VAL A 286 1.03 -5.28 -5.92
N ILE A 287 2.05 -6.15 -5.74
CA ILE A 287 1.98 -7.60 -5.93
C ILE A 287 2.49 -8.23 -4.64
N GLY A 288 1.66 -9.04 -3.97
CA GLY A 288 2.04 -9.65 -2.70
C GLY A 288 3.32 -10.47 -2.83
N ILE A 289 3.29 -11.47 -3.70
CA ILE A 289 4.45 -12.29 -4.08
C ILE A 289 4.49 -12.41 -5.61
N ARG A 290 5.65 -12.13 -6.17
CA ARG A 290 6.00 -12.45 -7.57
C ARG A 290 7.16 -13.42 -7.59
N ILE A 291 7.07 -14.46 -8.42
CA ILE A 291 8.17 -15.40 -8.68
C ILE A 291 8.36 -15.56 -10.17
N ASP A 292 9.59 -15.32 -10.62
CA ASP A 292 9.97 -15.39 -12.01
C ASP A 292 10.81 -16.65 -12.28
N SER A 293 10.37 -17.46 -13.24
CA SER A 293 11.09 -18.60 -13.80
C SER A 293 11.04 -19.90 -12.96
N LEU A 294 11.08 -21.01 -13.68
CA LEU A 294 11.31 -22.33 -13.08
C LEU A 294 12.72 -22.42 -12.50
N PRO A 295 12.88 -22.97 -11.31
CA PRO A 295 14.20 -23.27 -10.77
C PRO A 295 14.96 -24.24 -11.68
N VAL A 296 16.27 -24.06 -11.73
CA VAL A 296 17.17 -25.02 -12.43
C VAL A 296 16.99 -26.40 -11.80
N ASN A 297 16.90 -27.44 -12.63
CA ASN A 297 16.71 -28.84 -12.21
C ASN A 297 15.34 -29.22 -11.61
N GLY A 298 14.29 -28.41 -11.85
CA GLY A 298 12.93 -28.78 -11.43
C GLY A 298 12.66 -28.72 -9.93
N SER A 299 13.58 -28.13 -9.13
CA SER A 299 13.37 -27.92 -7.70
C SER A 299 12.17 -27.01 -7.46
N LEU A 300 11.64 -27.06 -6.22
CA LEU A 300 10.53 -26.18 -5.81
C LEU A 300 11.02 -24.74 -5.72
N GLY A 301 10.33 -23.83 -6.40
CA GLY A 301 10.62 -22.42 -6.33
C GLY A 301 10.12 -21.79 -5.04
N LEU A 302 8.85 -22.09 -4.68
CA LEU A 302 8.18 -21.50 -3.52
C LEU A 302 7.19 -22.49 -2.88
N HIS A 303 7.30 -22.67 -1.58
CA HIS A 303 6.35 -23.41 -0.76
C HIS A 303 5.65 -22.45 0.22
N LEU A 304 4.34 -22.34 0.10
CA LEU A 304 3.49 -21.54 0.97
C LEU A 304 2.67 -22.44 1.89
N LEU A 305 2.72 -22.18 3.19
CA LEU A 305 1.99 -22.96 4.20
C LEU A 305 1.26 -22.01 5.14
N ASN A 306 -0.03 -22.23 5.34
CA ASN A 306 -0.83 -21.48 6.33
C ASN A 306 -0.66 -19.94 6.22
N THR A 307 -0.49 -19.42 5.01
CA THR A 307 -0.13 -18.01 4.74
C THR A 307 -1.32 -17.26 4.16
N ARG A 308 -1.49 -16.01 4.57
CA ARG A 308 -2.49 -15.07 4.03
C ARG A 308 -1.79 -14.01 3.20
N ILE A 309 -2.30 -13.76 2.00
CA ILE A 309 -1.86 -12.66 1.13
C ILE A 309 -3.10 -11.90 0.71
N GLN A 310 -3.24 -10.65 1.18
CA GLN A 310 -4.46 -9.86 1.01
C GLN A 310 -4.19 -8.40 0.69
N TYR A 311 -5.21 -7.72 0.13
CA TYR A 311 -5.18 -6.28 -0.14
C TYR A 311 -4.02 -5.88 -1.04
N CYS A 312 -3.88 -6.59 -2.16
CA CYS A 312 -2.85 -6.32 -3.16
C CYS A 312 -3.43 -5.55 -4.35
N GLY A 313 -2.67 -4.58 -4.90
CA GLY A 313 -3.17 -3.71 -5.96
C GLY A 313 -3.38 -4.40 -7.30
N GLN A 314 -2.54 -5.37 -7.62
CA GLN A 314 -2.59 -6.13 -8.87
C GLN A 314 -2.83 -7.62 -8.60
N ALA A 315 -1.93 -8.28 -7.88
CA ALA A 315 -2.05 -9.71 -7.62
C ALA A 315 -1.60 -10.07 -6.21
N CYS A 316 -2.29 -11.03 -5.57
CA CYS A 316 -1.77 -11.63 -4.34
C CYS A 316 -0.56 -12.51 -4.65
N LEU A 317 -0.68 -13.41 -5.63
CA LEU A 317 0.39 -14.30 -6.07
C LEU A 317 0.51 -14.28 -7.60
N LEU A 318 1.71 -13.99 -8.10
CA LEU A 318 2.04 -13.99 -9.53
C LEU A 318 3.20 -14.97 -9.78
N GLY A 319 2.98 -15.98 -10.62
CA GLY A 319 3.99 -16.90 -11.12
C GLY A 319 4.25 -16.69 -12.60
N VAL A 320 5.52 -16.45 -12.99
CA VAL A 320 5.94 -16.42 -14.39
C VAL A 320 6.80 -17.64 -14.66
N THR A 321 6.26 -18.64 -15.34
CA THR A 321 6.93 -19.93 -15.55
C THR A 321 7.48 -20.50 -14.22
N ALA A 322 6.68 -20.46 -13.15
CA ALA A 322 7.12 -20.75 -11.79
C ALA A 322 6.79 -22.19 -11.36
N ASN A 323 7.44 -22.66 -10.29
CA ASN A 323 7.10 -23.88 -9.58
C ASN A 323 6.67 -23.55 -8.14
N ILE A 324 5.36 -23.61 -7.87
CA ILE A 324 4.75 -23.15 -6.61
C ILE A 324 3.88 -24.28 -6.02
N GLU A 325 4.07 -24.54 -4.74
CA GLU A 325 3.17 -25.33 -3.92
C GLU A 325 2.58 -24.48 -2.80
N ALA A 326 1.27 -24.59 -2.58
CA ALA A 326 0.60 -23.88 -1.49
C ALA A 326 -0.45 -24.77 -0.81
N GLU A 327 -0.41 -24.81 0.51
CA GLU A 327 -1.35 -25.52 1.36
C GLU A 327 -1.94 -24.60 2.43
N ASN A 328 -3.24 -24.70 2.67
CA ASN A 328 -3.95 -23.89 3.64
C ASN A 328 -3.71 -22.38 3.49
N CYS A 329 -3.68 -21.84 2.28
CA CYS A 329 -3.37 -20.46 2.03
C CYS A 329 -4.62 -19.66 1.64
N LEU A 330 -4.65 -18.39 2.05
CA LEU A 330 -5.65 -17.41 1.66
C LEU A 330 -5.03 -16.37 0.72
N PHE A 331 -5.62 -16.23 -0.47
CA PHE A 331 -5.29 -15.21 -1.46
C PHE A 331 -6.55 -14.40 -1.72
N ALA A 332 -6.65 -13.21 -1.14
CA ALA A 332 -7.90 -12.48 -1.18
C ALA A 332 -7.73 -10.96 -1.36
N ASP A 333 -8.78 -10.32 -1.86
CA ASP A 333 -8.89 -8.87 -1.95
C ASP A 333 -7.77 -8.24 -2.80
N ALA A 334 -7.57 -8.77 -4.00
CA ALA A 334 -6.66 -8.21 -4.99
C ALA A 334 -7.41 -7.27 -5.94
N GLY A 335 -6.72 -6.26 -6.45
CA GLY A 335 -7.29 -5.37 -7.46
C GLY A 335 -7.59 -6.05 -8.79
N THR A 336 -6.85 -7.13 -9.13
CA THR A 336 -7.07 -7.87 -10.37
C THR A 336 -7.06 -9.39 -10.16
N TYR A 337 -5.99 -9.96 -9.58
CA TYR A 337 -5.83 -11.40 -9.47
C TYR A 337 -5.53 -11.85 -8.05
N SER A 338 -6.31 -12.78 -7.51
CA SER A 338 -5.87 -13.51 -6.32
C SER A 338 -4.70 -14.45 -6.67
N PHE A 339 -4.73 -15.04 -7.88
CA PHE A 339 -3.62 -15.79 -8.46
C PHE A 339 -3.53 -15.56 -9.97
N LEU A 340 -2.31 -15.32 -10.45
CA LEU A 340 -1.98 -15.25 -11.87
C LEU A 340 -0.77 -16.13 -12.19
N GLY A 341 -0.96 -17.21 -12.96
CA GLY A 341 0.09 -18.03 -13.54
C GLY A 341 0.23 -17.73 -15.03
N ILE A 342 1.34 -17.15 -15.46
CA ILE A 342 1.57 -16.80 -16.87
C ILE A 342 2.79 -17.48 -17.44
N LEU A 343 2.77 -17.67 -18.76
CA LEU A 343 3.86 -18.28 -19.52
C LEU A 343 4.22 -19.67 -18.99
N GLY A 344 3.19 -20.49 -18.70
CA GLY A 344 3.39 -21.84 -18.19
C GLY A 344 3.74 -21.93 -16.70
N GLY A 345 4.32 -23.04 -16.28
CA GLY A 345 4.73 -23.30 -14.90
C GLY A 345 4.08 -24.54 -14.29
N LYS A 346 4.44 -24.82 -13.03
CA LYS A 346 3.87 -25.89 -12.22
C LYS A 346 3.26 -25.31 -10.96
N TYR A 347 1.99 -25.56 -10.74
CA TYR A 347 1.23 -25.02 -9.64
C TYR A 347 0.46 -26.11 -8.93
N HIS A 348 0.63 -26.23 -7.63
CA HIS A 348 -0.10 -27.18 -6.81
C HIS A 348 -0.72 -26.45 -5.62
N PHE A 349 -2.06 -26.47 -5.53
CA PHE A 349 -2.83 -25.84 -4.48
C PHE A 349 -3.71 -26.88 -3.78
N ASN A 350 -3.63 -26.94 -2.46
CA ASN A 350 -4.47 -27.81 -1.65
C ASN A 350 -5.03 -27.06 -0.44
N HIS A 351 -6.32 -27.17 -0.20
CA HIS A 351 -7.01 -26.44 0.86
C HIS A 351 -6.77 -24.91 0.83
N CYS A 352 -6.70 -24.32 -0.36
CA CYS A 352 -6.53 -22.88 -0.52
C CYS A 352 -7.88 -22.17 -0.72
N THR A 353 -7.92 -20.88 -0.37
CA THR A 353 -9.06 -20.00 -0.67
C THR A 353 -8.58 -18.84 -1.51
N PHE A 354 -9.10 -18.73 -2.72
CA PHE A 354 -8.95 -17.61 -3.63
C PHE A 354 -10.28 -16.85 -3.62
N ALA A 355 -10.28 -15.63 -3.14
CA ALA A 355 -11.51 -14.85 -2.99
C ALA A 355 -11.30 -13.38 -3.31
N ASP A 356 -12.29 -12.75 -3.94
CA ASP A 356 -12.22 -11.32 -4.16
C ASP A 356 -13.59 -10.65 -4.00
N TYR A 357 -13.66 -9.88 -2.93
CA TYR A 357 -14.81 -9.07 -2.55
C TYR A 357 -14.42 -7.61 -2.22
N SER A 358 -13.20 -7.22 -2.53
CA SER A 358 -12.63 -5.92 -2.13
C SER A 358 -13.34 -4.72 -2.72
N GLY A 359 -13.86 -4.84 -3.94
CA GLY A 359 -14.43 -3.71 -4.67
C GLY A 359 -13.44 -2.59 -4.99
N PHE A 360 -12.12 -2.79 -4.81
CA PHE A 360 -11.08 -1.79 -5.08
C PHE A 360 -11.01 -1.40 -6.57
N SER A 361 -11.31 -2.35 -7.44
CA SER A 361 -11.35 -2.12 -8.89
C SER A 361 -12.43 -2.98 -9.51
N PRO A 362 -13.28 -2.41 -10.40
CA PRO A 362 -14.19 -3.22 -11.20
C PRO A 362 -13.37 -4.19 -12.04
N ARG A 363 -13.58 -5.49 -11.88
CA ARG A 363 -12.94 -6.54 -12.69
C ARG A 363 -13.90 -6.99 -13.78
N SER A 364 -13.40 -7.12 -15.01
CA SER A 364 -14.11 -7.70 -16.13
C SER A 364 -13.78 -9.18 -16.38
N SER A 365 -12.85 -9.74 -15.60
CA SER A 365 -12.35 -11.11 -15.77
C SER A 365 -12.23 -11.83 -14.42
N GLY A 366 -12.08 -13.15 -14.47
CA GLY A 366 -11.84 -13.96 -13.29
C GLY A 366 -10.54 -13.62 -12.58
N HIS A 367 -10.52 -13.79 -11.27
CA HIS A 367 -9.36 -13.47 -10.44
C HIS A 367 -8.36 -14.65 -10.27
N PHE A 368 -8.74 -15.86 -10.65
CA PHE A 368 -7.85 -17.03 -10.74
C PHE A 368 -7.52 -17.26 -12.20
N ALA A 369 -6.33 -16.88 -12.62
CA ALA A 369 -5.97 -16.87 -14.04
C ALA A 369 -4.74 -17.75 -14.34
N LEU A 370 -4.82 -18.50 -15.43
CA LEU A 370 -3.76 -19.37 -15.95
C LEU A 370 -3.53 -19.11 -17.43
N SER A 371 -2.26 -18.96 -17.84
CA SER A 371 -1.86 -18.83 -19.24
C SER A 371 -0.59 -19.61 -19.53
N ASN A 372 -0.60 -20.43 -20.59
CA ASN A 372 0.61 -21.10 -21.10
C ASN A 372 1.31 -20.28 -22.19
N ASN A 373 0.90 -19.03 -22.39
CA ASN A 373 1.47 -18.15 -23.41
C ASN A 373 1.56 -16.70 -22.93
N LEU A 374 2.36 -15.93 -23.63
CA LEU A 374 2.44 -14.48 -23.55
C LEU A 374 2.08 -13.90 -24.91
N ARG A 375 1.20 -12.90 -24.95
CA ARG A 375 0.77 -12.22 -26.15
C ARG A 375 1.12 -10.73 -26.11
N ASP A 376 1.32 -10.14 -27.28
CA ASP A 376 1.36 -8.70 -27.43
C ASP A 376 -0.05 -8.09 -27.45
N ASP A 377 -0.13 -6.76 -27.55
CA ASP A 377 -1.40 -6.01 -27.58
C ASP A 377 -2.26 -6.33 -28.81
N PHE A 378 -1.69 -6.96 -29.84
CA PHE A 378 -2.39 -7.40 -31.06
C PHE A 378 -2.85 -8.87 -31.00
N GLY A 379 -2.58 -9.56 -29.85
CA GLY A 379 -2.96 -10.95 -29.64
C GLY A 379 -1.97 -11.98 -30.24
N LYS A 380 -0.83 -11.54 -30.83
CA LYS A 380 0.21 -12.43 -31.33
C LYS A 380 0.95 -13.07 -30.16
N ILE A 381 1.14 -14.39 -30.25
CA ILE A 381 1.92 -15.13 -29.25
C ILE A 381 3.40 -14.77 -29.39
N LEU A 382 3.96 -14.17 -28.32
CA LEU A 382 5.37 -13.82 -28.20
C LEU A 382 6.21 -14.99 -27.67
N ASN A 383 5.64 -15.74 -26.71
CA ASN A 383 6.30 -16.87 -26.08
C ASN A 383 5.26 -17.84 -25.50
N HIS A 384 5.63 -19.10 -25.28
CA HIS A 384 4.78 -20.13 -24.68
C HIS A 384 5.61 -21.16 -23.92
N ALA A 385 5.02 -21.76 -22.86
CA ALA A 385 5.64 -22.82 -22.09
C ALA A 385 4.56 -23.76 -21.51
N ALA A 386 4.97 -24.97 -21.17
CA ALA A 386 4.06 -25.97 -20.61
C ALA A 386 3.53 -25.50 -19.24
N LEU A 387 2.22 -25.65 -19.03
CA LEU A 387 1.53 -25.37 -17.79
C LEU A 387 0.96 -26.66 -17.20
N ASN A 388 1.17 -26.85 -15.90
CA ASN A 388 0.53 -27.91 -15.12
C ASN A 388 0.00 -27.31 -13.82
N CYS A 389 -1.33 -27.29 -13.63
CA CYS A 389 -1.97 -26.78 -12.42
C CYS A 389 -2.87 -27.85 -11.80
N SER A 390 -2.64 -28.14 -10.53
CA SER A 390 -3.50 -28.98 -9.71
C SER A 390 -4.13 -28.15 -8.60
N LEU A 391 -5.46 -28.15 -8.51
CA LEU A 391 -6.24 -27.44 -7.51
C LEU A 391 -7.17 -28.45 -6.80
N TYR A 392 -6.92 -28.67 -5.53
CA TYR A 392 -7.67 -29.62 -4.70
C TYR A 392 -8.26 -28.93 -3.47
N ASN A 393 -9.44 -29.37 -3.05
CA ASN A 393 -10.08 -28.93 -1.82
C ASN A 393 -10.09 -27.41 -1.62
N SER A 394 -10.19 -26.64 -2.70
CA SER A 394 -9.97 -25.20 -2.69
C SER A 394 -11.23 -24.43 -3.08
N ILE A 395 -11.30 -23.18 -2.70
CA ILE A 395 -12.39 -22.26 -3.05
C ILE A 395 -11.87 -21.23 -4.04
N VAL A 396 -12.56 -21.05 -5.17
CA VAL A 396 -12.38 -19.92 -6.08
C VAL A 396 -13.71 -19.22 -6.23
N TYR A 397 -13.88 -18.08 -5.58
CA TYR A 397 -15.18 -17.42 -5.49
C TYR A 397 -15.05 -15.90 -5.30
N GLY A 398 -15.97 -15.13 -5.90
CA GLY A 398 -15.98 -13.68 -5.83
C GLY A 398 -17.26 -13.04 -6.34
N TYR A 399 -17.18 -11.75 -6.74
CA TYR A 399 -18.32 -11.00 -7.26
C TYR A 399 -18.71 -11.39 -8.68
N ASN A 400 -17.74 -11.69 -9.54
CA ASN A 400 -18.04 -11.97 -10.95
C ASN A 400 -18.77 -13.30 -11.10
N LYS A 401 -19.48 -13.47 -12.19
CA LYS A 401 -20.13 -14.74 -12.54
C LYS A 401 -19.10 -15.80 -12.95
N GLU A 402 -18.02 -15.36 -13.63
CA GLU A 402 -16.87 -16.17 -14.00
C GLU A 402 -15.64 -15.70 -13.20
N GLU A 403 -15.09 -16.57 -12.36
CA GLU A 403 -13.91 -16.26 -11.55
C GLU A 403 -12.66 -17.06 -11.96
N LEU A 404 -12.80 -17.93 -12.96
CA LEU A 404 -11.72 -18.66 -13.60
C LEU A 404 -11.39 -18.02 -14.95
N GLN A 405 -10.11 -17.90 -15.27
CA GLN A 405 -9.66 -17.41 -16.56
C GLN A 405 -8.54 -18.27 -17.12
N PHE A 406 -8.75 -18.85 -18.29
CA PHE A 406 -7.76 -19.70 -18.96
C PHE A 406 -7.43 -19.14 -20.33
N ASN A 407 -6.15 -18.80 -20.52
CA ASN A 407 -5.62 -18.36 -21.80
C ASN A 407 -4.61 -19.39 -22.31
N GLN A 408 -5.06 -20.25 -23.22
CA GLN A 408 -4.27 -21.38 -23.70
C GLN A 408 -3.89 -21.28 -25.17
N THR A 409 -2.78 -21.91 -25.51
CA THR A 409 -2.37 -22.20 -26.89
C THR A 409 -2.00 -23.66 -27.03
N ASN A 410 -2.23 -24.23 -28.20
CA ASN A 410 -1.83 -25.61 -28.51
C ASN A 410 -0.32 -25.77 -28.80
N LEU A 411 0.44 -24.67 -28.79
CA LEU A 411 1.89 -24.69 -28.98
C LEU A 411 2.66 -25.29 -27.81
N SER A 412 2.03 -25.35 -26.64
CA SER A 412 2.57 -25.97 -25.42
C SER A 412 1.46 -26.69 -24.67
N ALA A 413 1.83 -27.66 -23.84
CA ALA A 413 0.90 -28.37 -22.99
C ALA A 413 0.20 -27.40 -22.02
N PHE A 414 -1.12 -27.59 -21.85
CA PHE A 414 -1.93 -26.92 -20.84
C PHE A 414 -2.72 -27.99 -20.09
N VAL A 415 -2.25 -28.36 -18.91
CA VAL A 415 -2.85 -29.39 -18.07
C VAL A 415 -3.41 -28.74 -16.82
N GLN A 416 -4.69 -28.94 -16.58
CA GLN A 416 -5.36 -28.53 -15.37
C GLN A 416 -6.11 -29.72 -14.74
N ARG A 417 -5.97 -29.86 -13.44
CA ARG A 417 -6.74 -30.82 -12.65
C ARG A 417 -7.36 -30.09 -11.45
N MET A 418 -8.68 -29.97 -11.47
CA MET A 418 -9.44 -29.29 -10.43
C MET A 418 -10.46 -30.27 -9.83
N GLU A 419 -10.29 -30.62 -8.55
CA GLU A 419 -11.05 -31.71 -7.93
C GLU A 419 -11.43 -31.37 -6.50
N ASN A 420 -12.69 -31.62 -6.14
CA ASN A 420 -13.31 -31.30 -4.85
C ASN A 420 -13.17 -29.82 -4.43
N ASN A 421 -13.40 -28.92 -5.37
CA ASN A 421 -13.35 -27.48 -5.12
C ASN A 421 -14.75 -26.87 -5.05
N VAL A 422 -14.87 -25.67 -4.50
CA VAL A 422 -16.01 -24.77 -4.67
C VAL A 422 -15.61 -23.71 -5.69
N LEU A 423 -16.22 -23.74 -6.87
CA LEU A 423 -15.86 -22.90 -8.01
C LEU A 423 -17.04 -22.04 -8.45
N LYS A 424 -16.77 -20.78 -8.79
CA LYS A 424 -17.73 -19.87 -9.44
C LYS A 424 -17.37 -19.71 -10.90
N THR A 425 -18.18 -20.30 -11.80
CA THR A 425 -17.91 -20.35 -13.23
C THR A 425 -19.20 -20.45 -14.04
N GLU A 426 -19.25 -19.79 -15.19
CA GLU A 426 -20.30 -19.93 -16.20
C GLU A 426 -19.98 -21.04 -17.22
N ASN A 427 -18.73 -21.54 -17.25
CA ASN A 427 -18.24 -22.53 -18.20
C ASN A 427 -17.81 -23.82 -17.50
N PRO A 428 -18.75 -24.64 -17.03
CA PRO A 428 -18.43 -25.85 -16.28
C PRO A 428 -17.82 -26.98 -17.11
N ASP A 429 -18.05 -27.01 -18.43
CA ASP A 429 -17.78 -28.19 -19.28
C ASP A 429 -16.32 -28.64 -19.27
N GLY A 430 -15.38 -27.73 -19.25
CA GLY A 430 -13.94 -28.05 -19.15
C GLY A 430 -13.50 -28.54 -17.78
N LEU A 431 -14.36 -28.43 -16.74
CA LEU A 431 -14.08 -28.75 -15.35
C LEU A 431 -14.84 -30.00 -14.85
N LEU A 432 -15.69 -30.61 -15.70
CA LEU A 432 -16.60 -31.70 -15.32
C LEU A 432 -15.93 -33.05 -15.18
N VAL A 433 -14.65 -33.17 -15.57
CA VAL A 433 -13.91 -34.48 -15.47
C VAL A 433 -13.77 -34.95 -14.03
N PHE A 434 -13.82 -34.00 -13.06
CA PHE A 434 -13.67 -34.29 -11.64
C PHE A 434 -14.78 -33.62 -10.81
N PRO A 435 -15.18 -34.21 -9.67
CA PRO A 435 -16.24 -33.62 -8.84
C PRO A 435 -15.83 -32.26 -8.28
N ASN A 436 -16.61 -31.21 -8.62
CA ASN A 436 -16.49 -29.87 -8.04
C ASN A 436 -17.89 -29.36 -7.68
N ILE A 437 -17.98 -28.52 -6.66
CA ILE A 437 -19.19 -27.79 -6.28
C ILE A 437 -19.21 -26.49 -7.05
N GLN A 438 -20.15 -26.34 -7.98
CA GLN A 438 -20.21 -25.17 -8.86
C GLN A 438 -21.30 -24.22 -8.43
N ASN A 439 -20.99 -22.91 -8.43
CA ASN A 439 -21.93 -21.82 -8.23
C ASN A 439 -22.73 -21.89 -6.92
N LYS A 440 -22.24 -22.64 -5.93
CA LYS A 440 -22.81 -22.68 -4.58
C LYS A 440 -22.00 -21.77 -3.67
N ASN A 441 -22.68 -20.86 -3.00
CA ASN A 441 -22.02 -19.86 -2.15
C ASN A 441 -21.23 -20.54 -1.01
N PRO A 442 -19.92 -20.26 -0.87
CA PRO A 442 -19.15 -20.74 0.29
C PRO A 442 -19.56 -20.09 1.61
N ASN A 443 -20.38 -19.02 1.59
CA ASN A 443 -20.86 -18.29 2.74
C ASN A 443 -19.72 -17.95 3.73
N PHE A 444 -18.94 -16.96 3.38
CA PHE A 444 -17.91 -16.41 4.27
C PHE A 444 -18.54 -15.51 5.34
N ILE A 445 -17.95 -15.49 6.54
CA ILE A 445 -18.50 -14.77 7.70
C ILE A 445 -18.59 -13.25 7.47
N ASP A 446 -17.50 -12.61 7.03
CA ASP A 446 -17.49 -11.16 6.80
C ASP A 446 -16.42 -10.75 5.76
N THR A 447 -16.80 -10.80 4.52
CA THR A 447 -15.90 -10.44 3.40
C THR A 447 -15.50 -8.97 3.41
N LYS A 448 -16.34 -8.07 3.96
CA LYS A 448 -16.04 -6.63 4.04
C LYS A 448 -14.88 -6.34 5.00
N ARG A 449 -14.65 -7.20 5.99
CA ARG A 449 -13.53 -7.13 6.93
C ARG A 449 -12.44 -8.15 6.64
N GLY A 450 -12.45 -8.75 5.43
CA GLY A 450 -11.46 -9.75 5.04
C GLY A 450 -11.51 -11.06 5.82
N ASN A 451 -12.64 -11.37 6.46
CA ASN A 451 -12.85 -12.61 7.18
C ASN A 451 -13.49 -13.66 6.26
N TYR A 452 -12.67 -14.54 5.74
CA TYR A 452 -13.05 -15.63 4.83
C TYR A 452 -13.25 -16.98 5.53
N ALA A 453 -13.41 -16.98 6.86
CA ALA A 453 -13.86 -18.17 7.58
C ALA A 453 -15.28 -18.57 7.14
N LEU A 454 -15.60 -19.86 7.22
CA LEU A 454 -16.85 -20.42 6.72
C LEU A 454 -17.98 -20.24 7.74
N ASP A 455 -19.14 -19.79 7.27
CA ASP A 455 -20.37 -19.71 8.05
C ASP A 455 -21.09 -21.07 8.10
N THR A 456 -22.15 -21.15 8.89
CA THR A 456 -22.95 -22.36 9.17
C THR A 456 -23.60 -22.97 7.92
N LEU A 457 -23.94 -22.16 6.93
CA LEU A 457 -24.59 -22.56 5.67
C LEU A 457 -23.61 -22.76 4.51
N SER A 458 -22.31 -22.87 4.81
CA SER A 458 -21.29 -23.02 3.76
C SER A 458 -21.45 -24.26 2.91
N SER A 459 -21.40 -24.09 1.58
CA SER A 459 -21.36 -25.19 0.62
C SER A 459 -20.07 -26.01 0.70
N ALA A 460 -19.02 -25.47 1.31
CA ALA A 460 -17.72 -26.08 1.49
C ALA A 460 -17.64 -27.02 2.71
N TYR A 461 -18.67 -27.01 3.57
CA TYR A 461 -18.67 -27.73 4.82
C TYR A 461 -18.66 -29.26 4.65
N LYS A 462 -17.66 -29.94 5.21
CA LYS A 462 -17.46 -31.40 5.16
C LYS A 462 -17.43 -31.98 3.72
N LYS A 463 -16.82 -31.26 2.78
CA LYS A 463 -16.81 -31.66 1.37
C LYS A 463 -15.40 -31.94 0.80
N ALA A 464 -14.35 -31.78 1.59
CA ALA A 464 -13.00 -32.06 1.13
C ALA A 464 -12.78 -33.56 0.91
N GLY A 465 -12.05 -33.86 -0.17
CA GLY A 465 -11.56 -35.21 -0.48
C GLY A 465 -10.16 -35.45 0.07
N VAL A 466 -9.70 -36.69 0.00
CA VAL A 466 -8.34 -37.06 0.41
C VAL A 466 -7.46 -37.12 -0.85
N PHE A 467 -6.47 -36.22 -0.92
CA PHE A 467 -5.48 -36.14 -2.00
C PHE A 467 -4.08 -36.06 -1.39
N GLY A 468 -3.20 -36.97 -1.81
CA GLY A 468 -1.83 -37.04 -1.30
C GLY A 468 -1.76 -37.20 0.22
N ASN A 469 -0.85 -36.49 0.87
CA ASN A 469 -0.75 -36.47 2.33
C ASN A 469 -1.89 -35.59 2.90
N PRO A 470 -2.63 -36.11 3.91
CA PRO A 470 -3.70 -35.36 4.53
C PRO A 470 -3.17 -34.06 5.19
N VAL A 471 -3.79 -32.94 4.89
CA VAL A 471 -3.50 -31.68 5.58
C VAL A 471 -4.19 -31.71 6.94
N SER A 472 -3.42 -31.87 8.01
CA SER A 472 -3.95 -32.16 9.36
C SER A 472 -4.54 -30.98 10.08
N THR A 473 -4.18 -29.74 9.71
CA THR A 473 -4.65 -28.51 10.34
C THR A 473 -5.14 -27.50 9.30
N ASP A 474 -5.91 -26.52 9.73
CA ASP A 474 -6.31 -25.39 8.91
C ASP A 474 -5.30 -24.22 8.98
N ILE A 475 -5.57 -23.12 8.31
CA ILE A 475 -4.70 -21.93 8.26
C ILE A 475 -4.44 -21.30 9.65
N LEU A 476 -5.29 -21.58 10.63
CA LEU A 476 -5.15 -21.12 12.02
C LEU A 476 -4.44 -22.16 12.90
N GLY A 477 -4.02 -23.30 12.34
CA GLY A 477 -3.41 -24.40 13.10
C GLY A 477 -4.42 -25.27 13.86
N ARG A 478 -5.72 -25.14 13.60
CA ARG A 478 -6.76 -25.95 14.22
C ARG A 478 -6.84 -27.31 13.53
N PRO A 479 -7.01 -28.42 14.28
CA PRO A 479 -7.14 -29.73 13.67
C PRO A 479 -8.30 -29.80 12.69
N ARG A 480 -8.07 -30.37 11.51
CA ARG A 480 -9.15 -30.69 10.56
C ARG A 480 -9.90 -31.95 11.02
N LYS A 481 -11.19 -31.96 10.75
CA LYS A 481 -12.08 -33.10 11.02
C LYS A 481 -11.82 -34.22 10.02
N ILE A 482 -12.29 -35.44 10.34
CA ILE A 482 -12.22 -36.61 9.42
C ILE A 482 -12.87 -36.24 8.07
N GLN A 483 -14.01 -35.56 8.09
CA GLN A 483 -14.61 -34.93 6.93
C GLN A 483 -14.25 -33.44 6.99
N ALA A 484 -13.14 -33.09 6.40
CA ALA A 484 -12.63 -31.72 6.40
C ALA A 484 -13.48 -30.80 5.51
N ASP A 485 -13.38 -29.50 5.78
CA ASP A 485 -13.99 -28.48 4.96
C ASP A 485 -13.09 -28.15 3.75
N ILE A 486 -13.70 -27.73 2.64
CA ILE A 486 -13.00 -27.19 1.48
C ILE A 486 -12.52 -25.79 1.82
N GLY A 487 -11.32 -25.41 1.34
CA GLY A 487 -10.69 -24.11 1.60
C GLY A 487 -9.75 -24.11 2.80
N CYS A 488 -9.16 -22.94 3.07
CA CYS A 488 -8.10 -22.81 4.06
C CYS A 488 -8.58 -22.78 5.52
N TYR A 489 -9.84 -22.57 5.77
CA TYR A 489 -10.42 -22.56 7.11
C TYR A 489 -11.25 -23.82 7.38
N GLU A 490 -11.08 -24.40 8.56
CA GLU A 490 -11.99 -25.37 9.12
C GLU A 490 -13.07 -24.66 9.94
N ARG A 491 -14.33 -24.94 9.67
CA ARG A 491 -15.44 -24.32 10.38
C ARG A 491 -15.46 -24.74 11.87
N THR A 492 -15.50 -23.78 12.74
CA THR A 492 -15.82 -24.01 14.16
C THR A 492 -17.31 -24.30 14.31
N PRO A 493 -17.69 -25.19 15.23
CA PRO A 493 -19.09 -25.47 15.56
C PRO A 493 -19.88 -24.23 15.96
#